data_f9584c51b905ef92b8349dc22764786c
#
_entry.id   f9584c51b905ef92b8349dc22764786c
#
_cell.length_a   1.000
_cell.length_b   1.000
_cell.length_c   1.000
_cell.angle_alpha   90.00
_cell.angle_beta   90.00
_cell.angle_gamma   90.00
#
_symmetry.space_group_name_H-M   'P 1'
#
loop_
_entity.id
_entity.type
_entity.pdbx_description
1 polymer ?
#
loop_
_entity_poly.entity_id
_entity_poly.type
_entity_poly.pdbx_seq_one_letter_code
_entity_poly.pdbx_strand_id
1 'polypeptide(L)'
;MSQSYNPFYNIENPQLMGYEYAWSSFMRGQGLNNAIISQEIGQSWERCRNGRIQMNFKGNTSNTPGEAPNTQETFLKQTGGKMIADILEAWDNDCFYGIITDAHGKKLFGMSNTHRNFSKKLEKVGEIEDFSEGCAGTNCFSLVSETCRPFATAGAQHYFECFHGLAGYAAPIFSANYQMIGMVGFYTIAERMDEYILSFAVAVERAIENSL
;
A
#
# COMPACT_ATOMS: atom_id res chain seq x y z
N MET A 1 -23.09 11.62 27.22
CA MET A 1 -23.81 10.91 26.14
C MET A 1 -22.78 10.52 25.10
N SER A 2 -22.35 9.26 25.10
CA SER A 2 -21.38 8.75 24.14
C SER A 2 -22.08 8.56 22.79
N GLN A 3 -21.73 9.36 21.80
CA GLN A 3 -22.12 9.06 20.42
C GLN A 3 -21.44 7.74 20.04
N SER A 4 -22.25 6.71 19.83
CA SER A 4 -21.79 5.45 19.25
C SER A 4 -21.26 5.73 17.86
N TYR A 5 -19.96 5.54 17.66
CA TYR A 5 -19.30 5.59 16.37
C TYR A 5 -19.92 4.51 15.50
N ASN A 6 -20.70 4.91 14.51
CA ASN A 6 -21.22 3.99 13.50
C ASN A 6 -20.27 4.03 12.29
N PRO A 7 -19.49 2.98 12.04
CA PRO A 7 -18.49 2.96 10.96
C PRO A 7 -19.08 3.11 9.55
N PHE A 8 -20.41 3.02 9.39
CA PHE A 8 -21.09 3.10 8.11
C PHE A 8 -21.56 4.50 7.71
N TYR A 9 -21.38 5.54 8.54
CA TYR A 9 -21.99 6.84 8.31
C TYR A 9 -21.07 7.90 7.68
N ASN A 10 -19.84 7.59 7.28
CA ASN A 10 -18.93 8.59 6.70
C ASN A 10 -18.27 8.18 5.39
N ILE A 11 -18.86 7.28 4.60
CA ILE A 11 -18.43 7.04 3.23
C ILE A 11 -19.29 7.91 2.30
N GLU A 12 -18.99 9.21 2.24
CA GLU A 12 -19.61 10.11 1.25
C GLU A 12 -19.06 9.91 -0.17
N ASN A 13 -18.03 9.07 -0.33
CA ASN A 13 -17.41 8.81 -1.62
C ASN A 13 -18.08 7.61 -2.32
N PRO A 14 -18.87 7.83 -3.41
CA PRO A 14 -19.57 6.76 -4.12
C PRO A 14 -18.63 5.67 -4.67
N GLN A 15 -17.39 6.02 -4.97
CA GLN A 15 -16.39 5.09 -5.47
C GLN A 15 -15.98 4.08 -4.40
N LEU A 16 -15.73 4.54 -3.16
CA LEU A 16 -15.42 3.65 -2.03
C LEU A 16 -16.60 2.72 -1.70
N MET A 17 -17.83 3.23 -1.79
CA MET A 17 -19.03 2.40 -1.63
C MET A 17 -19.14 1.32 -2.72
N GLY A 18 -18.79 1.66 -3.95
CA GLY A 18 -18.74 0.72 -5.07
C GLY A 18 -17.72 -0.41 -4.80
N TYR A 19 -16.53 -0.07 -4.31
CA TYR A 19 -15.52 -1.07 -3.95
C TYR A 19 -15.97 -2.00 -2.82
N GLU A 20 -16.61 -1.45 -1.78
CA GLU A 20 -17.16 -2.23 -0.66
C GLU A 20 -18.24 -3.22 -1.14
N TYR A 21 -19.14 -2.76 -2.00
CA TYR A 21 -20.15 -3.64 -2.60
C TYR A 21 -19.52 -4.76 -3.42
N ALA A 22 -18.54 -4.44 -4.28
CA ALA A 22 -17.88 -5.41 -5.13
C ALA A 22 -17.11 -6.47 -4.30
N TRP A 23 -16.37 -6.03 -3.27
CA TRP A 23 -15.66 -6.92 -2.35
C TRP A 23 -16.63 -7.84 -1.59
N SER A 24 -17.67 -7.28 -1.00
CA SER A 24 -18.70 -8.05 -0.29
C SER A 24 -19.38 -9.08 -1.18
N SER A 25 -19.66 -8.75 -2.45
CA SER A 25 -20.23 -9.67 -3.43
C SER A 25 -19.26 -10.79 -3.78
N PHE A 26 -17.99 -10.44 -4.01
CA PHE A 26 -16.93 -11.41 -4.25
C PHE A 26 -16.76 -12.39 -3.09
N MET A 27 -16.72 -11.89 -1.85
CA MET A 27 -16.57 -12.74 -0.65
C MET A 27 -17.76 -13.70 -0.45
N ARG A 28 -18.96 -13.31 -0.90
CA ARG A 28 -20.16 -14.19 -0.92
C ARG A 28 -20.21 -15.14 -2.10
N GLY A 29 -19.20 -15.14 -2.99
CA GLY A 29 -19.16 -16.01 -4.17
C GLY A 29 -20.08 -15.58 -5.32
N GLN A 30 -20.51 -14.33 -5.35
CA GLN A 30 -21.42 -13.78 -6.39
C GLN A 30 -20.67 -13.32 -7.67
N GLY A 31 -19.36 -13.59 -7.75
CA GLY A 31 -18.52 -13.18 -8.88
C GLY A 31 -17.96 -11.77 -8.75
N LEU A 32 -17.18 -11.37 -9.76
CA LEU A 32 -16.52 -10.06 -9.82
C LEU A 32 -17.34 -9.08 -10.68
N ASN A 33 -17.48 -7.85 -10.21
CA ASN A 33 -18.04 -6.77 -11.03
C ASN A 33 -16.89 -6.00 -11.72
N ASN A 34 -16.55 -6.40 -12.94
CA ASN A 34 -15.48 -5.80 -13.74
C ASN A 34 -15.74 -4.35 -14.17
N ALA A 35 -16.93 -3.81 -13.95
CA ALA A 35 -17.21 -2.39 -14.17
C ALA A 35 -16.73 -1.51 -13.01
N ILE A 36 -16.50 -2.11 -11.82
CA ILE A 36 -16.11 -1.41 -10.60
C ILE A 36 -14.66 -1.73 -10.22
N ILE A 37 -14.26 -2.99 -10.42
CA ILE A 37 -12.95 -3.51 -10.02
C ILE A 37 -12.13 -3.80 -11.28
N SER A 38 -10.88 -3.32 -11.30
CA SER A 38 -9.96 -3.63 -12.40
C SER A 38 -9.65 -5.13 -12.46
N GLN A 39 -9.23 -5.59 -13.63
CA GLN A 39 -8.88 -6.99 -13.84
C GLN A 39 -7.75 -7.44 -12.91
N GLU A 40 -6.74 -6.60 -12.70
CA GLU A 40 -5.59 -6.90 -11.86
C GLU A 40 -5.99 -7.11 -10.38
N ILE A 41 -6.85 -6.24 -9.86
CA ILE A 41 -7.39 -6.37 -8.50
C ILE A 41 -8.23 -7.64 -8.38
N GLY A 42 -9.12 -7.89 -9.34
CA GLY A 42 -9.96 -9.08 -9.35
C GLY A 42 -9.16 -10.37 -9.37
N GLN A 43 -8.13 -10.45 -10.21
CA GLN A 43 -7.20 -11.59 -10.27
C GLN A 43 -6.43 -11.77 -8.96
N SER A 44 -5.99 -10.68 -8.35
CA SER A 44 -5.32 -10.70 -7.05
C SER A 44 -6.26 -11.23 -5.96
N TRP A 45 -7.51 -10.78 -5.91
CA TRP A 45 -8.50 -11.32 -4.97
C TRP A 45 -8.73 -12.82 -5.14
N GLU A 46 -8.76 -13.31 -6.39
CA GLU A 46 -8.90 -14.74 -6.68
C GLU A 46 -7.67 -15.52 -6.19
N ARG A 47 -6.45 -15.02 -6.40
CA ARG A 47 -5.22 -15.63 -5.88
C ARG A 47 -5.23 -15.68 -4.35
N CYS A 48 -5.59 -14.56 -3.72
CA CYS A 48 -5.70 -14.47 -2.25
C CYS A 48 -6.69 -15.50 -1.68
N ARG A 49 -7.88 -15.62 -2.29
CA ARG A 49 -8.90 -16.58 -1.87
C ARG A 49 -8.44 -18.02 -2.07
N ASN A 50 -7.85 -18.35 -3.23
CA ASN A 50 -7.38 -19.68 -3.58
C ASN A 50 -6.18 -20.10 -2.72
N GLY A 51 -5.30 -19.15 -2.40
CA GLY A 51 -4.16 -19.32 -1.50
C GLY A 51 -4.57 -19.44 -0.02
N ARG A 52 -5.88 -19.29 0.30
CA ARG A 52 -6.41 -19.30 1.67
C ARG A 52 -5.68 -18.35 2.60
N ILE A 53 -5.30 -17.17 2.06
CA ILE A 53 -4.67 -16.13 2.88
C ILE A 53 -5.64 -15.77 3.99
N GLN A 54 -5.16 -15.87 5.24
CA GLN A 54 -6.02 -15.62 6.40
C GLN A 54 -6.44 -14.15 6.44
N MET A 55 -7.75 -13.90 6.55
CA MET A 55 -8.36 -12.55 6.57
C MET A 55 -7.92 -11.70 7.77
N ASN A 56 -7.31 -12.32 8.79
CA ASN A 56 -6.81 -11.64 9.97
C ASN A 56 -5.31 -11.36 9.79
N PHE A 57 -4.99 -10.14 9.40
CA PHE A 57 -3.61 -9.66 9.44
C PHE A 57 -3.10 -9.63 10.89
N LYS A 58 -2.08 -10.42 11.18
CA LYS A 58 -1.49 -10.55 12.52
C LYS A 58 -0.17 -9.80 12.68
N GLY A 59 0.14 -8.83 11.80
CA GLY A 59 1.46 -8.21 11.78
C GLY A 59 2.55 -9.25 11.43
N ASN A 60 3.31 -9.03 10.40
CA ASN A 60 4.38 -9.95 10.00
C ASN A 60 5.70 -9.54 10.65
N THR A 61 5.92 -9.96 11.89
CA THR A 61 7.29 -9.99 12.41
C THR A 61 7.96 -11.26 11.90
N SER A 62 8.67 -11.18 10.78
CA SER A 62 9.55 -12.27 10.37
C SER A 62 10.70 -12.35 11.36
N ASN A 63 10.63 -13.28 12.30
CA ASN A 63 11.73 -13.63 13.23
C ASN A 63 12.86 -14.42 12.53
N THR A 64 12.90 -14.50 11.21
CA THR A 64 14.03 -15.04 10.48
C THR A 64 15.17 -13.99 10.51
N PRO A 65 16.36 -14.32 11.02
CA PRO A 65 17.52 -13.46 10.84
C PRO A 65 17.66 -13.21 9.33
N GLY A 66 17.38 -11.97 8.91
CA GLY A 66 17.52 -11.59 7.51
C GLY A 66 18.98 -11.73 7.09
N GLU A 67 19.22 -12.18 5.86
CA GLU A 67 20.52 -12.01 5.23
C GLU A 67 20.92 -10.53 5.30
N ALA A 68 22.22 -10.27 5.39
CA ALA A 68 22.72 -8.89 5.38
C ALA A 68 22.19 -8.18 4.11
N PRO A 69 21.71 -6.93 4.22
CA PRO A 69 21.15 -6.23 3.08
C PRO A 69 22.20 -6.12 1.97
N ASN A 70 21.79 -6.40 0.75
CA ASN A 70 22.65 -6.24 -0.42
C ASN A 70 22.88 -4.74 -0.71
N THR A 71 23.79 -4.43 -1.64
CA THR A 71 24.16 -3.04 -1.97
C THR A 71 22.95 -2.23 -2.47
N GLN A 72 22.04 -2.84 -3.24
CA GLN A 72 20.83 -2.17 -3.77
C GLN A 72 19.84 -1.87 -2.64
N GLU A 73 19.57 -2.83 -1.76
CA GLU A 73 18.71 -2.62 -0.58
C GLU A 73 19.27 -1.53 0.34
N THR A 74 20.60 -1.52 0.54
CA THR A 74 21.27 -0.49 1.33
C THR A 74 21.09 0.89 0.71
N PHE A 75 21.27 1.01 -0.61
CA PHE A 75 21.04 2.25 -1.36
C PHE A 75 19.58 2.70 -1.24
N LEU A 76 18.62 1.82 -1.51
CA LEU A 76 17.20 2.13 -1.43
C LEU A 76 16.79 2.62 -0.04
N LYS A 77 17.30 1.94 1.00
CA LYS A 77 17.03 2.33 2.39
C LYS A 77 17.60 3.69 2.73
N GLN A 78 18.84 3.98 2.32
CA GLN A 78 19.53 5.24 2.66
C GLN A 78 19.02 6.39 1.79
N THR A 79 19.07 6.26 0.47
CA THR A 79 18.73 7.36 -0.46
C THR A 79 17.21 7.53 -0.55
N GLY A 80 16.47 6.45 -0.83
CA GLY A 80 15.01 6.49 -0.92
C GLY A 80 14.37 6.83 0.43
N GLY A 81 14.88 6.26 1.52
CA GLY A 81 14.40 6.55 2.87
C GLY A 81 14.62 8.01 3.26
N LYS A 82 15.78 8.59 2.92
CA LYS A 82 16.03 10.02 3.14
C LYS A 82 15.09 10.90 2.33
N MET A 83 14.86 10.59 1.05
CA MET A 83 13.93 11.36 0.22
C MET A 83 12.50 11.33 0.79
N ILE A 84 12.02 10.15 1.23
CA ILE A 84 10.72 10.05 1.90
C ILE A 84 10.68 10.89 3.17
N ALA A 85 11.72 10.86 3.99
CA ALA A 85 11.79 11.64 5.23
C ALA A 85 11.71 13.14 4.94
N ASP A 86 12.50 13.65 3.99
CA ASP A 86 12.51 15.05 3.58
C ASP A 86 11.13 15.51 3.03
N ILE A 87 10.45 14.64 2.27
CA ILE A 87 9.11 14.88 1.73
C ILE A 87 8.06 14.95 2.85
N LEU A 88 8.06 13.97 3.74
CA LEU A 88 7.07 13.90 4.82
C LEU A 88 7.26 15.03 5.85
N GLU A 89 8.49 15.50 6.04
CA GLU A 89 8.76 16.68 6.85
C GLU A 89 8.18 17.96 6.21
N ALA A 90 8.26 18.07 4.87
CA ALA A 90 7.68 19.20 4.13
C ALA A 90 6.13 19.16 4.07
N TRP A 91 5.52 18.00 4.22
CA TRP A 91 4.07 17.81 4.22
C TRP A 91 3.47 17.94 5.63
N ASP A 92 3.37 19.17 6.12
CA ASP A 92 3.05 19.48 7.52
C ASP A 92 1.58 19.19 7.92
N ASN A 93 0.66 19.10 6.97
CA ASN A 93 -0.79 19.05 7.24
C ASN A 93 -1.47 17.73 6.88
N ASP A 94 -0.76 16.78 6.28
CA ASP A 94 -1.36 15.55 5.75
C ASP A 94 -0.87 14.31 6.50
N CYS A 95 -1.80 13.35 6.69
CA CYS A 95 -1.47 12.08 7.30
C CYS A 95 -1.00 11.10 6.22
N PHE A 96 0.31 10.92 6.08
CA PHE A 96 0.92 9.95 5.17
C PHE A 96 1.87 9.00 5.90
N TYR A 97 1.97 7.79 5.37
CA TYR A 97 3.00 6.83 5.69
C TYR A 97 3.78 6.51 4.41
N GLY A 98 5.04 6.90 4.35
CA GLY A 98 5.92 6.64 3.22
C GLY A 98 6.72 5.35 3.41
N ILE A 99 6.93 4.59 2.34
CA ILE A 99 7.51 3.25 2.37
C ILE A 99 8.48 3.06 1.21
N ILE A 100 9.60 2.40 1.51
CA ILE A 100 10.47 1.76 0.52
C ILE A 100 10.46 0.26 0.79
N THR A 101 10.31 -0.54 -0.26
CA THR A 101 10.43 -2.00 -0.21
C THR A 101 11.52 -2.48 -1.16
N ASP A 102 11.93 -3.76 -1.02
CA ASP A 102 12.60 -4.48 -2.09
C ASP A 102 11.62 -4.82 -3.24
N ALA A 103 12.11 -5.50 -4.27
CA ALA A 103 11.28 -5.88 -5.43
C ALA A 103 10.17 -6.90 -5.09
N HIS A 104 10.25 -7.58 -3.96
CA HIS A 104 9.29 -8.59 -3.53
C HIS A 104 8.25 -8.06 -2.52
N GLY A 105 8.41 -6.80 -2.07
CA GLY A 105 7.49 -6.17 -1.13
C GLY A 105 7.95 -6.18 0.32
N LYS A 106 9.17 -6.68 0.63
CA LYS A 106 9.74 -6.62 1.97
C LYS A 106 10.15 -5.19 2.29
N LYS A 107 9.66 -4.68 3.42
CA LYS A 107 9.92 -3.31 3.85
C LYS A 107 11.39 -3.08 4.20
N LEU A 108 12.00 -2.10 3.56
CA LEU A 108 13.36 -1.63 3.83
C LEU A 108 13.37 -0.35 4.67
N PHE A 109 12.36 0.49 4.47
CA PHE A 109 12.17 1.74 5.21
C PHE A 109 10.68 2.06 5.31
N GLY A 110 10.28 2.66 6.41
CA GLY A 110 8.92 3.18 6.60
C GLY A 110 8.90 4.31 7.62
N MET A 111 8.20 5.38 7.29
CA MET A 111 8.07 6.56 8.15
C MET A 111 6.71 7.23 7.95
N SER A 112 6.16 7.76 9.02
CA SER A 112 5.00 8.65 8.99
C SER A 112 5.42 10.09 9.25
N ASN A 113 4.67 11.04 8.71
CA ASN A 113 4.75 12.40 9.21
C ASN A 113 4.06 12.45 10.59
N THR A 114 4.81 12.84 11.61
CA THR A 114 4.45 12.68 13.05
C THR A 114 3.56 13.78 13.59
N HIS A 115 2.70 14.44 12.81
CA HIS A 115 1.86 15.51 13.33
C HIS A 115 0.57 14.99 13.97
N ARG A 116 0.18 15.64 15.03
CA ARG A 116 -0.81 15.48 16.13
C ARG A 116 -2.10 14.67 15.90
N ASN A 117 -2.41 14.22 14.68
CA ASN A 117 -3.61 13.48 14.33
C ASN A 117 -3.32 12.20 13.54
N PHE A 118 -2.24 11.49 13.90
CA PHE A 118 -1.92 10.21 13.26
C PHE A 118 -3.10 9.24 13.40
N SER A 119 -3.65 8.82 12.27
CA SER A 119 -4.79 7.90 12.26
C SER A 119 -4.31 6.51 12.71
N LYS A 120 -5.03 5.91 13.68
CA LYS A 120 -4.81 4.51 14.08
C LYS A 120 -4.85 3.52 12.89
N LYS A 121 -5.51 3.91 11.78
CA LYS A 121 -5.51 3.13 10.55
C LYS A 121 -4.12 3.08 9.90
N LEU A 122 -3.37 4.19 9.92
CA LEU A 122 -2.01 4.26 9.39
C LEU A 122 -0.97 3.60 10.31
N GLU A 123 -1.22 3.51 11.62
CA GLU A 123 -0.36 2.73 12.53
C GLU A 123 -0.23 1.29 12.05
N LYS A 124 -1.32 0.68 11.58
CA LYS A 124 -1.31 -0.68 11.05
C LYS A 124 -0.41 -0.85 9.82
N VAL A 125 -0.28 0.18 8.98
CA VAL A 125 0.66 0.16 7.85
C VAL A 125 2.10 0.05 8.35
N GLY A 126 2.41 0.73 9.46
CA GLY A 126 3.72 0.66 10.10
C GLY A 126 4.09 -0.73 10.62
N GLU A 127 3.10 -1.55 10.97
CA GLU A 127 3.28 -2.93 11.46
C GLU A 127 3.53 -3.94 10.33
N ILE A 128 3.32 -3.55 9.06
CA ILE A 128 3.55 -4.44 7.92
C ILE A 128 5.04 -4.46 7.59
N GLU A 129 5.67 -5.63 7.66
CA GLU A 129 7.06 -5.86 7.26
C GLU A 129 7.18 -6.44 5.85
N ASP A 130 6.10 -7.05 5.34
CA ASP A 130 6.06 -7.69 4.02
C ASP A 130 4.72 -7.37 3.34
N PHE A 131 4.81 -6.60 2.25
CA PHE A 131 3.68 -6.16 1.42
C PHE A 131 3.40 -7.12 0.25
N SER A 132 4.07 -8.27 0.19
CA SER A 132 3.73 -9.30 -0.80
C SER A 132 2.28 -9.74 -0.69
N GLU A 133 1.70 -10.20 -1.79
CA GLU A 133 0.31 -10.68 -1.83
C GLU A 133 0.08 -11.82 -0.82
N GLY A 134 1.06 -12.69 -0.65
CA GLY A 134 0.98 -13.80 0.30
C GLY A 134 0.89 -13.37 1.77
N CYS A 135 1.41 -12.21 2.11
CA CYS A 135 1.49 -11.71 3.48
C CYS A 135 0.47 -10.61 3.77
N ALA A 136 0.32 -9.64 2.86
CA ALA A 136 -0.54 -8.48 3.06
C ALA A 136 -1.81 -8.48 2.17
N GLY A 137 -2.05 -9.57 1.42
CA GLY A 137 -3.14 -9.65 0.46
C GLY A 137 -3.00 -8.64 -0.68
N THR A 138 -4.08 -8.39 -1.40
CA THR A 138 -4.12 -7.38 -2.45
C THR A 138 -3.87 -6.00 -1.85
N ASN A 139 -2.83 -5.34 -2.34
CA ASN A 139 -2.42 -3.98 -1.98
C ASN A 139 -1.63 -3.34 -3.13
N CYS A 140 -1.35 -2.03 -3.08
CA CYS A 140 -0.66 -1.34 -4.17
C CYS A 140 0.73 -1.92 -4.45
N PHE A 141 1.50 -2.30 -3.43
CA PHE A 141 2.84 -2.90 -3.62
C PHE A 141 2.78 -4.29 -4.25
N SER A 142 1.84 -5.16 -3.81
CA SER A 142 1.67 -6.49 -4.40
C SER A 142 1.28 -6.40 -5.88
N LEU A 143 0.46 -5.42 -6.26
CA LEU A 143 0.07 -5.18 -7.65
C LEU A 143 1.21 -4.58 -8.49
N VAL A 144 2.03 -3.70 -7.91
CA VAL A 144 3.26 -3.21 -8.56
C VAL A 144 4.25 -4.35 -8.79
N SER A 145 4.48 -5.20 -7.79
CA SER A 145 5.37 -6.36 -7.93
C SER A 145 4.93 -7.30 -9.04
N GLU A 146 3.63 -7.52 -9.21
CA GLU A 146 3.07 -8.38 -10.26
C GLU A 146 3.11 -7.74 -11.64
N THR A 147 2.82 -6.44 -11.74
CA THR A 147 2.59 -5.76 -13.02
C THR A 147 3.79 -4.94 -13.51
N CYS A 148 4.77 -4.66 -12.66
CA CYS A 148 5.88 -3.74 -12.91
C CYS A 148 5.40 -2.35 -13.39
N ARG A 149 4.24 -1.90 -12.90
CA ARG A 149 3.64 -0.59 -13.22
C ARG A 149 3.18 0.10 -11.96
N PRO A 150 3.15 1.46 -11.92
CA PRO A 150 2.55 2.19 -10.81
C PRO A 150 1.10 1.76 -10.58
N PHE A 151 0.73 1.59 -9.32
CA PHE A 151 -0.62 1.14 -8.95
C PHE A 151 -1.13 1.87 -7.71
N ALA A 152 -2.46 2.10 -7.68
CA ALA A 152 -3.18 2.61 -6.52
C ALA A 152 -4.23 1.60 -6.06
N THR A 153 -4.43 1.49 -4.75
CA THR A 153 -5.53 0.74 -4.14
C THR A 153 -6.21 1.60 -3.09
N ALA A 154 -7.54 1.59 -3.04
CA ALA A 154 -8.30 2.36 -2.07
C ALA A 154 -9.47 1.55 -1.49
N GLY A 155 -9.73 1.73 -0.21
CA GLY A 155 -10.88 1.11 0.43
C GLY A 155 -10.86 -0.42 0.29
N ALA A 156 -11.99 -0.96 -0.05
CA ALA A 156 -12.19 -2.39 -0.22
C ALA A 156 -11.59 -2.99 -1.51
N GLN A 157 -10.76 -2.24 -2.24
CA GLN A 157 -9.85 -2.83 -3.22
C GLN A 157 -8.74 -3.66 -2.54
N HIS A 158 -8.41 -3.33 -1.28
CA HIS A 158 -7.57 -4.20 -0.46
C HIS A 158 -8.30 -5.50 -0.13
N TYR A 159 -7.59 -6.63 -0.13
CA TYR A 159 -8.19 -7.92 0.21
C TYR A 159 -8.57 -8.02 1.67
N PHE A 160 -7.74 -7.47 2.58
CA PHE A 160 -8.01 -7.46 4.01
C PHE A 160 -8.91 -6.31 4.43
N GLU A 161 -10.00 -6.63 5.12
CA GLU A 161 -10.97 -5.66 5.63
C GLU A 161 -10.32 -4.60 6.55
N CYS A 162 -9.28 -4.97 7.30
CA CYS A 162 -8.58 -4.02 8.18
C CYS A 162 -7.87 -2.88 7.42
N PHE A 163 -7.71 -2.99 6.09
CA PHE A 163 -7.12 -1.95 5.24
C PHE A 163 -8.17 -1.16 4.43
N HIS A 164 -9.48 -1.46 4.58
CA HIS A 164 -10.54 -0.74 3.85
C HIS A 164 -10.63 0.76 4.18
N GLY A 165 -10.06 1.18 5.30
CA GLY A 165 -9.96 2.59 5.63
C GLY A 165 -8.73 3.30 5.06
N LEU A 166 -7.97 2.68 4.15
CA LEU A 166 -6.71 3.18 3.61
C LEU A 166 -6.77 3.36 2.09
N ALA A 167 -5.94 4.27 1.59
CA ALA A 167 -5.56 4.37 0.19
C ALA A 167 -4.04 4.29 0.08
N GLY A 168 -3.54 3.39 -0.77
CA GLY A 168 -2.13 3.15 -1.01
C GLY A 168 -1.77 3.41 -2.47
N TYR A 169 -0.59 3.94 -2.69
CA TYR A 169 -0.03 4.30 -3.99
C TYR A 169 1.41 3.82 -4.04
N ALA A 170 1.78 3.11 -5.09
CA ALA A 170 3.14 2.62 -5.22
C ALA A 170 3.63 2.70 -6.67
N ALA A 171 4.94 2.87 -6.82
CA ALA A 171 5.64 2.87 -8.11
C ALA A 171 6.88 1.97 -8.03
N PRO A 172 7.22 1.24 -9.13
CA PRO A 172 8.38 0.37 -9.20
C PRO A 172 9.65 1.19 -9.41
N ILE A 173 10.74 0.83 -8.76
CA ILE A 173 12.06 1.43 -8.94
C ILE A 173 12.91 0.47 -9.78
N PHE A 174 13.46 0.96 -10.90
CA PHE A 174 14.28 0.17 -11.79
C PHE A 174 15.77 0.56 -11.71
N SER A 175 16.62 -0.41 -11.87
CA SER A 175 18.05 -0.19 -12.11
C SER A 175 18.30 0.28 -13.55
N ALA A 176 19.53 0.75 -13.83
CA ALA A 176 19.97 1.09 -15.19
C ALA A 176 19.82 -0.07 -16.19
N ASN A 177 19.75 -1.30 -15.74
CA ASN A 177 19.54 -2.49 -16.55
C ASN A 177 18.05 -2.89 -16.67
N TYR A 178 17.12 -2.00 -16.33
CA TYR A 178 15.67 -2.22 -16.38
C TYR A 178 15.19 -3.39 -15.51
N GLN A 179 15.93 -3.75 -14.48
CA GLN A 179 15.48 -4.71 -13.46
C GLN A 179 14.81 -3.94 -12.32
N MET A 180 13.62 -4.37 -11.92
CA MET A 180 12.97 -3.82 -10.74
C MET A 180 13.78 -4.20 -9.49
N ILE A 181 14.25 -3.21 -8.75
CA ILE A 181 15.09 -3.37 -7.56
C ILE A 181 14.35 -3.06 -6.26
N GLY A 182 13.20 -2.45 -6.37
CA GLY A 182 12.36 -2.09 -5.23
C GLY A 182 11.14 -1.30 -5.64
N MET A 183 10.43 -0.80 -4.64
CA MET A 183 9.24 0.02 -4.85
C MET A 183 9.20 1.16 -3.84
N VAL A 184 8.66 2.30 -4.24
CA VAL A 184 8.34 3.43 -3.36
C VAL A 184 6.83 3.63 -3.32
N GLY A 185 6.29 3.98 -2.16
CA GLY A 185 4.87 4.25 -2.08
C GLY A 185 4.46 5.03 -0.84
N PHE A 186 3.20 5.44 -0.84
CA PHE A 186 2.59 6.24 0.20
C PHE A 186 1.21 5.68 0.54
N TYR A 187 0.90 5.63 1.83
CA TYR A 187 -0.44 5.36 2.32
C TYR A 187 -1.03 6.60 2.98
N THR A 188 -2.33 6.80 2.77
CA THR A 188 -3.16 7.76 3.49
C THR A 188 -4.49 7.13 3.88
N ILE A 189 -5.36 7.85 4.57
CA ILE A 189 -6.73 7.39 4.83
C ILE A 189 -7.57 7.44 3.55
N ALA A 190 -8.47 6.47 3.35
CA ALA A 190 -9.24 6.33 2.12
C ALA A 190 -10.10 7.57 1.79
N GLU A 191 -10.58 8.27 2.80
CA GLU A 191 -11.36 9.50 2.66
C GLU A 191 -10.55 10.69 2.08
N ARG A 192 -9.21 10.57 2.06
CA ARG A 192 -8.27 11.55 1.47
C ARG A 192 -7.59 11.03 0.21
N MET A 193 -8.17 10.00 -0.41
CA MET A 193 -7.61 9.49 -1.66
C MET A 193 -7.64 10.58 -2.74
N ASP A 194 -6.53 10.66 -3.48
CA ASP A 194 -6.35 11.61 -4.57
C ASP A 194 -5.50 10.95 -5.67
N GLU A 195 -5.91 11.08 -6.92
CA GLU A 195 -5.19 10.51 -8.07
C GLU A 195 -3.80 11.14 -8.29
N TYR A 196 -3.61 12.37 -7.84
CA TYR A 196 -2.32 13.04 -7.93
C TYR A 196 -1.23 12.38 -7.07
N ILE A 197 -1.60 11.65 -6.02
CA ILE A 197 -0.64 10.97 -5.15
C ILE A 197 0.08 9.84 -5.92
N LEU A 198 -0.59 9.17 -6.85
CA LEU A 198 0.08 8.18 -7.70
C LEU A 198 1.12 8.84 -8.60
N SER A 199 0.78 9.96 -9.24
CA SER A 199 1.70 10.73 -10.06
C SER A 199 2.89 11.24 -9.25
N PHE A 200 2.64 11.62 -8.00
CA PHE A 200 3.68 12.01 -7.06
C PHE A 200 4.59 10.84 -6.71
N ALA A 201 4.06 9.64 -6.43
CA ALA A 201 4.87 8.43 -6.18
C ALA A 201 5.79 8.11 -7.37
N VAL A 202 5.30 8.29 -8.62
CA VAL A 202 6.10 8.15 -9.84
C VAL A 202 7.21 9.22 -9.93
N ALA A 203 6.94 10.45 -9.50
CA ALA A 203 7.96 11.49 -9.50
C ALA A 203 9.08 11.19 -8.47
N VAL A 204 8.72 10.66 -7.30
CA VAL A 204 9.69 10.24 -6.28
C VAL A 204 10.49 9.03 -6.76
N GLU A 205 9.85 8.06 -7.38
CA GLU A 205 10.51 6.91 -7.99
C GLU A 205 11.60 7.35 -8.97
N ARG A 206 11.28 8.25 -9.92
CA ARG A 206 12.25 8.81 -10.88
C ARG A 206 13.39 9.58 -10.21
N ALA A 207 13.11 10.30 -9.11
CA ALA A 207 14.15 10.99 -8.36
C ALA A 207 15.13 9.99 -7.71
N ILE A 208 14.63 8.85 -7.21
CA ILE A 208 15.45 7.77 -6.66
C ILE A 208 16.29 7.13 -7.78
N GLU A 209 15.69 6.79 -8.93
CA GLU A 209 16.40 6.22 -10.07
C GLU A 209 17.51 7.12 -10.60
N ASN A 210 17.26 8.43 -10.70
CA ASN A 210 18.27 9.40 -11.11
C ASN A 210 19.46 9.53 -10.13
N SER A 211 19.35 8.96 -8.96
CA SER A 211 20.39 8.95 -7.92
C SER A 211 21.20 7.65 -7.88
N LEU A 212 20.76 6.63 -8.68
CA LEU A 212 21.47 5.36 -8.87
C LEU A 212 22.74 5.55 -9.70
#